data_061fdf65004176cd54161658ed74b9f0
#
_entry.id   061fdf65004176cd54161658ed74b9f0
#
_cell.length_a   1.000
_cell.length_b   1.000
_cell.length_c   1.000
_cell.angle_alpha   90.00
_cell.angle_beta   90.00
_cell.angle_gamma   90.00
#
_symmetry.space_group_name_H-M   'P 1'
#
loop_
_entity.id
_entity.type
_entity.pdbx_description
1 polymer ?
#
loop_
_entity_poly.entity_id
_entity_poly.type
_entity_poly.pdbx_seq_one_letter_code
_entity_poly.pdbx_strand_id
1 'polypeptide(L)'
;SVKENRSTSWIRIAKEEDGKLVTINEFVGYEPSWIGDKIAYLKAGKLYLPKKQSPIANLHTCLEGFDKDIEGYLLSPQGDKIILIAQVKTVASTEDKYPDLPLASGRVVNDLMYKHWDEWTETAPHPFLCKLKNVKGKTIVTDCIDLLEGTPYESPMKPFGGVEQLAWSPDGKTIAYTCRKKSGLDYAVSTNSDIYLYDLATGTHTNLTEGNGGYDTNPSYSPDGQWIAWQSMERDGYESDENRLMICHLTTGERRFLTQGMETNVDAYYWKDNNTLVFSAVWHATSMLYQVNLQGQRQCLTTGQYDYVPGGNIGNTYYCLRHSMREANEIFRFQAGEEPQQISNENENIYSQITMGTVVPRWQKTTDGKEMLTWIIYPPHFDPNKKYPTLLYCEGGPQSPVSQFWSFRWNFMMMAANDYIIVAPNRRGLPGFGNEWNEQISGDYGGQCMKDYLAAIDEFVASESYVDKDRLGCVGASFGGFSVYWLAGHHNKRFKAFIAHDGIFNMEMQYLETEEKWFANWDMGGAYWDKDNQIAQRTFANSPHLFVDKWDAPILCIHGEKDYRILANQSMAAFDAAKMRGVDAQLLIFPDENHWVLQPQNGILWQRTFFAWLDKYLK
;
A
#
# COMPACT_ATOMS: atom_id res chain seq x y z
N SER A 1 -13.88 -14.86 8.38
CA SER A 1 -14.78 -16.04 8.32
C SER A 1 -15.22 -16.31 6.88
N VAL A 2 -14.76 -17.42 6.30
CA VAL A 2 -15.15 -17.82 4.92
C VAL A 2 -16.67 -18.04 4.83
N LYS A 3 -17.30 -18.65 5.84
CA LYS A 3 -18.75 -18.90 5.85
C LYS A 3 -19.56 -17.60 5.81
N GLU A 4 -19.12 -16.59 6.50
CA GLU A 4 -19.80 -15.30 6.58
C GLU A 4 -19.32 -14.31 5.51
N ASN A 5 -18.34 -14.71 4.71
CA ASN A 5 -17.68 -13.91 3.67
C ASN A 5 -17.17 -12.54 4.16
N ARG A 6 -16.64 -12.52 5.38
CA ARG A 6 -16.10 -11.29 5.99
C ARG A 6 -14.89 -11.55 6.88
N SER A 7 -14.06 -10.53 6.99
CA SER A 7 -12.99 -10.45 7.98
C SER A 7 -13.51 -9.86 9.29
N THR A 8 -12.89 -10.21 10.39
CA THR A 8 -13.17 -9.63 11.72
C THR A 8 -11.84 -9.29 12.36
N SER A 9 -11.71 -8.04 12.81
CA SER A 9 -10.53 -7.60 13.53
C SER A 9 -10.68 -7.88 15.02
N TRP A 10 -9.60 -8.41 15.61
CA TRP A 10 -9.52 -8.71 17.03
C TRP A 10 -8.37 -7.93 17.64
N ILE A 11 -8.60 -7.37 18.82
CA ILE A 11 -7.57 -6.78 19.66
C ILE A 11 -7.18 -7.80 20.70
N ARG A 12 -5.89 -8.12 20.75
CA ARG A 12 -5.34 -9.00 21.76
C ARG A 12 -4.36 -8.23 22.66
N ILE A 13 -4.58 -8.30 23.94
CA ILE A 13 -3.68 -7.78 24.95
C ILE A 13 -2.86 -8.96 25.47
N ALA A 14 -1.55 -8.88 25.33
CA ALA A 14 -0.64 -9.92 25.77
C ALA A 14 0.46 -9.34 26.66
N LYS A 15 0.99 -10.17 27.55
CA LYS A 15 2.18 -9.90 28.34
C LYS A 15 3.29 -10.82 27.87
N GLU A 16 4.49 -10.31 27.84
CA GLU A 16 5.66 -11.14 27.59
C GLU A 16 6.08 -11.88 28.87
N GLU A 17 6.14 -13.20 28.77
CA GLU A 17 6.62 -14.11 29.83
C GLU A 17 7.57 -15.13 29.20
N ASP A 18 8.77 -15.25 29.73
CA ASP A 18 9.83 -16.17 29.27
C ASP A 18 10.09 -16.13 27.74
N GLY A 19 10.06 -14.92 27.16
CA GLY A 19 10.31 -14.71 25.72
C GLY A 19 9.16 -15.09 24.80
N LYS A 20 7.94 -15.21 25.34
CA LYS A 20 6.71 -15.48 24.58
C LYS A 20 5.58 -14.54 25.00
N LEU A 21 4.69 -14.25 24.08
CA LEU A 21 3.48 -13.49 24.37
C LEU A 21 2.39 -14.42 24.95
N VAL A 22 1.95 -14.11 26.14
CA VAL A 22 0.82 -14.78 26.81
C VAL A 22 -0.38 -13.85 26.75
N THR A 23 -1.46 -14.30 26.14
CA THR A 23 -2.70 -13.53 26.00
C THR A 23 -3.35 -13.33 27.35
N ILE A 24 -3.58 -12.06 27.72
CA ILE A 24 -4.31 -11.65 28.93
C ILE A 24 -5.80 -11.46 28.60
N ASN A 25 -6.09 -10.84 27.45
CA ASN A 25 -7.45 -10.52 27.03
C ASN A 25 -7.55 -10.45 25.51
N GLU A 26 -8.74 -10.75 24.97
CA GLU A 26 -9.04 -10.69 23.55
C GLU A 26 -10.49 -10.25 23.31
N PHE A 27 -10.72 -9.34 22.38
CA PHE A 27 -12.05 -8.86 22.04
C PHE A 27 -12.12 -8.28 20.62
N VAL A 28 -13.32 -8.20 20.05
CA VAL A 28 -13.54 -7.64 18.71
C VAL A 28 -13.42 -6.12 18.76
N GLY A 29 -12.54 -5.57 17.91
CA GLY A 29 -12.30 -4.14 17.76
C GLY A 29 -11.11 -3.90 16.83
N TYR A 30 -10.82 -2.62 16.57
CA TYR A 30 -9.70 -2.17 15.72
C TYR A 30 -9.17 -0.82 16.23
N GLU A 31 -8.05 -0.36 15.70
CA GLU A 31 -7.37 0.89 16.10
C GLU A 31 -7.14 0.99 17.64
N PRO A 32 -6.44 0.04 18.26
CA PRO A 32 -6.17 0.12 19.68
C PRO A 32 -5.16 1.21 20.00
N SER A 33 -5.40 1.94 21.11
CA SER A 33 -4.47 2.93 21.65
C SER A 33 -4.39 2.84 23.16
N TRP A 34 -3.19 2.92 23.72
CA TRP A 34 -2.98 2.91 25.15
C TRP A 34 -3.39 4.24 25.82
N ILE A 35 -4.11 4.14 26.93
CA ILE A 35 -4.44 5.23 27.85
C ILE A 35 -3.95 4.83 29.23
N GLY A 36 -2.72 5.21 29.56
CA GLY A 36 -2.05 4.69 30.74
C GLY A 36 -1.83 3.18 30.63
N ASP A 37 -2.43 2.41 31.53
CA ASP A 37 -2.41 0.95 31.58
C ASP A 37 -3.63 0.27 30.90
N LYS A 38 -4.47 1.03 30.25
CA LYS A 38 -5.73 0.59 29.61
C LYS A 38 -5.75 0.89 28.12
N ILE A 39 -6.68 0.29 27.40
CA ILE A 39 -6.82 0.43 25.95
C ILE A 39 -8.13 1.13 25.58
N ALA A 40 -8.06 2.09 24.68
CA ALA A 40 -9.18 2.58 23.89
C ALA A 40 -9.20 1.87 22.54
N TYR A 41 -10.36 1.76 21.89
CA TYR A 41 -10.48 1.12 20.57
C TYR A 41 -11.75 1.53 19.85
N LEU A 42 -11.75 1.31 18.53
CA LEU A 42 -12.92 1.46 17.68
C LEU A 42 -13.65 0.12 17.48
N LYS A 43 -14.97 0.20 17.39
CA LYS A 43 -15.84 -0.91 16.98
C LYS A 43 -17.10 -0.34 16.31
N ALA A 44 -17.37 -0.77 15.09
CA ALA A 44 -18.55 -0.34 14.32
C ALA A 44 -18.73 1.20 14.32
N GLY A 45 -17.68 1.95 13.99
CA GLY A 45 -17.70 3.42 13.91
C GLY A 45 -17.85 4.15 15.25
N LYS A 46 -17.75 3.46 16.38
CA LYS A 46 -17.84 4.04 17.72
C LYS A 46 -16.56 3.84 18.50
N LEU A 47 -16.20 4.85 19.31
CA LEU A 47 -15.03 4.83 20.18
C LEU A 47 -15.39 4.32 21.57
N TYR A 48 -14.65 3.34 22.05
CA TYR A 48 -14.76 2.75 23.38
C TYR A 48 -13.57 3.17 24.22
N LEU A 49 -13.84 3.86 25.33
CA LEU A 49 -12.85 4.36 26.27
C LEU A 49 -12.90 3.58 27.58
N PRO A 50 -11.74 3.34 28.26
CA PRO A 50 -11.72 2.65 29.55
C PRO A 50 -12.39 3.50 30.64
N LYS A 51 -13.17 2.87 31.52
CA LYS A 51 -13.72 3.53 32.72
C LYS A 51 -12.61 3.91 33.70
N LYS A 52 -12.52 5.20 34.03
CA LYS A 52 -11.46 5.73 34.89
C LYS A 52 -11.41 5.14 36.31
N GLN A 53 -12.53 4.64 36.85
CA GLN A 53 -12.65 4.19 38.27
C GLN A 53 -13.04 2.72 38.44
N SER A 54 -12.96 1.90 37.38
CA SER A 54 -13.31 0.50 37.51
C SER A 54 -12.11 -0.34 37.94
N PRO A 55 -12.21 -1.15 39.02
CA PRO A 55 -11.21 -2.16 39.34
C PRO A 55 -11.22 -3.34 38.35
N ILE A 56 -12.22 -3.38 37.47
CA ILE A 56 -12.32 -4.41 36.41
C ILE A 56 -11.57 -3.85 35.20
N ALA A 57 -10.46 -4.48 34.87
CA ALA A 57 -9.52 -4.06 33.81
C ALA A 57 -10.13 -3.87 32.42
N ASN A 58 -11.35 -4.32 32.18
CA ASN A 58 -11.97 -4.44 30.87
C ASN A 58 -13.32 -3.73 30.73
N LEU A 59 -13.67 -2.82 31.64
CA LEU A 59 -14.92 -2.09 31.54
C LEU A 59 -14.73 -0.85 30.67
N HIS A 60 -15.32 -0.84 29.47
CA HIS A 60 -15.31 0.27 28.53
C HIS A 60 -16.67 0.95 28.50
N THR A 61 -16.68 2.23 28.16
CA THR A 61 -17.88 2.99 27.83
C THR A 61 -17.75 3.57 26.43
N CYS A 62 -18.83 3.51 25.67
CA CYS A 62 -18.90 4.20 24.39
C CYS A 62 -18.80 5.71 24.62
N LEU A 63 -18.01 6.41 23.80
CA LEU A 63 -17.96 7.86 23.78
C LEU A 63 -19.33 8.42 23.36
N GLU A 64 -19.83 9.39 24.11
CA GLU A 64 -21.08 10.07 23.82
C GLU A 64 -20.85 11.54 23.39
N GLY A 65 -21.83 12.14 22.71
CA GLY A 65 -21.79 13.55 22.31
C GLY A 65 -21.16 13.84 20.95
N PHE A 66 -20.85 12.78 20.18
CA PHE A 66 -20.43 12.90 18.78
C PHE A 66 -21.40 12.08 17.90
N ASP A 67 -21.99 12.72 16.91
CA ASP A 67 -23.11 12.20 16.13
C ASP A 67 -22.71 11.49 14.84
N LYS A 68 -21.40 11.53 14.50
CA LYS A 68 -20.86 10.88 13.30
C LYS A 68 -20.18 9.54 13.64
N ASP A 69 -20.00 8.71 12.63
CA ASP A 69 -19.11 7.56 12.75
C ASP A 69 -17.65 8.01 12.79
N ILE A 70 -16.88 7.35 13.65
CA ILE A 70 -15.47 7.68 13.93
C ILE A 70 -14.60 6.69 13.17
N GLU A 71 -13.75 7.23 12.28
CA GLU A 71 -12.81 6.44 11.47
C GLU A 71 -11.42 6.35 12.11
N GLY A 72 -11.08 7.30 12.95
CA GLY A 72 -9.81 7.36 13.68
C GLY A 72 -9.88 8.33 14.85
N TYR A 73 -8.94 8.22 15.77
CA TYR A 73 -8.88 9.10 16.94
C TYR A 73 -7.47 9.26 17.49
N LEU A 74 -7.18 10.42 18.07
CA LEU A 74 -5.93 10.70 18.80
C LEU A 74 -6.24 11.45 20.10
N LEU A 75 -5.88 10.86 21.23
CA LEU A 75 -5.98 11.51 22.54
C LEU A 75 -4.84 12.50 22.74
N SER A 76 -5.15 13.66 23.33
CA SER A 76 -4.11 14.60 23.77
C SER A 76 -3.22 13.98 24.83
N PRO A 77 -1.94 14.39 24.94
CA PRO A 77 -1.03 13.87 25.98
C PRO A 77 -1.57 14.03 27.42
N GLN A 78 -2.38 15.08 27.65
CA GLN A 78 -3.01 15.35 28.96
C GLN A 78 -4.30 14.57 29.18
N GLY A 79 -4.86 13.96 28.13
CA GLY A 79 -6.10 13.17 28.18
C GLY A 79 -7.38 13.99 28.42
N ASP A 80 -7.32 15.30 28.18
CA ASP A 80 -8.45 16.25 28.33
C ASP A 80 -9.10 16.61 26.99
N LYS A 81 -8.45 16.30 25.88
CA LYS A 81 -8.93 16.55 24.51
C LYS A 81 -8.70 15.32 23.63
N ILE A 82 -9.39 15.31 22.52
CA ILE A 82 -9.30 14.26 21.52
C ILE A 82 -9.49 14.84 20.11
N ILE A 83 -8.74 14.30 19.16
CA ILE A 83 -9.05 14.47 17.74
C ILE A 83 -9.88 13.27 17.31
N LEU A 84 -11.01 13.51 16.64
CA LEU A 84 -11.83 12.49 16.03
C LEU A 84 -11.83 12.71 14.50
N ILE A 85 -11.63 11.65 13.74
CA ILE A 85 -11.70 11.68 12.28
C ILE A 85 -13.07 11.18 11.87
N ALA A 86 -13.80 11.99 11.09
CA ALA A 86 -15.12 11.63 10.60
C ALA A 86 -15.41 12.26 9.23
N GLN A 87 -16.27 11.62 8.46
CA GLN A 87 -16.66 12.10 7.13
C GLN A 87 -17.56 13.35 7.22
N VAL A 88 -17.24 14.31 6.38
CA VAL A 88 -18.02 15.54 6.15
C VAL A 88 -18.45 15.58 4.70
N LYS A 89 -19.71 15.94 4.45
CA LYS A 89 -20.24 16.11 3.09
C LYS A 89 -19.62 17.35 2.46
N THR A 90 -18.89 17.17 1.37
CA THR A 90 -18.17 18.24 0.66
C THR A 90 -18.80 18.57 -0.70
N VAL A 91 -19.61 17.66 -1.23
CA VAL A 91 -20.30 17.82 -2.52
C VAL A 91 -21.81 17.72 -2.29
N ALA A 92 -22.57 18.69 -2.79
CA ALA A 92 -24.03 18.65 -2.76
C ALA A 92 -24.56 17.50 -3.63
N SER A 93 -25.34 16.61 -3.03
CA SER A 93 -25.99 15.51 -3.74
C SER A 93 -27.09 16.00 -4.68
N THR A 94 -27.62 15.10 -5.50
CA THR A 94 -28.78 15.40 -6.35
C THR A 94 -30.01 15.75 -5.51
N GLU A 95 -30.21 15.06 -4.39
CA GLU A 95 -31.29 15.35 -3.44
C GLU A 95 -31.16 16.74 -2.81
N ASP A 96 -29.94 17.18 -2.47
CA ASP A 96 -29.71 18.53 -1.94
C ASP A 96 -30.07 19.63 -2.96
N LYS A 97 -29.79 19.36 -4.24
CA LYS A 97 -30.07 20.33 -5.34
C LYS A 97 -31.51 20.29 -5.82
N TYR A 98 -32.14 19.14 -5.75
CA TYR A 98 -33.49 18.86 -6.25
C TYR A 98 -34.29 18.09 -5.20
N PRO A 99 -34.68 18.71 -4.09
CA PRO A 99 -35.39 18.05 -2.99
C PRO A 99 -36.78 17.55 -3.36
N ASP A 100 -37.30 17.97 -4.49
CA ASP A 100 -38.55 17.50 -5.08
C ASP A 100 -38.40 16.16 -5.85
N LEU A 101 -37.16 15.65 -6.00
CA LEU A 101 -36.84 14.40 -6.70
C LEU A 101 -36.14 13.37 -5.78
N PRO A 102 -36.76 12.96 -4.66
CA PRO A 102 -36.07 12.14 -3.64
C PRO A 102 -35.70 10.73 -4.11
N LEU A 103 -36.21 10.25 -5.23
CA LEU A 103 -35.90 8.97 -5.82
C LEU A 103 -34.91 9.04 -7.00
N ALA A 104 -34.43 10.22 -7.33
CA ALA A 104 -33.46 10.39 -8.40
C ALA A 104 -32.09 9.90 -7.94
N SER A 105 -31.49 8.96 -8.68
CA SER A 105 -30.17 8.36 -8.37
C SER A 105 -29.02 8.90 -9.22
N GLY A 106 -29.33 9.83 -10.16
CA GLY A 106 -28.32 10.41 -11.04
C GLY A 106 -27.34 11.31 -10.28
N ARG A 107 -26.06 11.28 -10.66
CA ARG A 107 -25.04 12.20 -10.15
C ARG A 107 -24.70 13.26 -11.19
N VAL A 108 -24.69 14.51 -10.78
CA VAL A 108 -24.29 15.65 -11.62
C VAL A 108 -22.89 16.07 -11.20
N VAL A 109 -21.91 15.75 -12.04
CA VAL A 109 -20.47 16.00 -11.80
C VAL A 109 -20.02 17.16 -12.67
N ASN A 110 -19.32 18.13 -12.07
CA ASN A 110 -18.83 19.32 -12.77
C ASN A 110 -17.30 19.47 -12.73
N ASP A 111 -16.60 18.64 -11.96
CA ASP A 111 -15.14 18.72 -11.81
C ASP A 111 -14.54 17.32 -11.55
N LEU A 112 -13.20 17.25 -11.56
CA LEU A 112 -12.46 16.02 -11.32
C LEU A 112 -12.39 15.63 -9.85
N MET A 113 -11.79 14.47 -9.61
CA MET A 113 -11.78 13.71 -8.37
C MET A 113 -13.19 13.38 -7.88
N TYR A 114 -14.12 13.14 -8.84
CA TYR A 114 -15.47 12.66 -8.51
C TYR A 114 -15.48 11.18 -8.07
N LYS A 115 -14.37 10.48 -8.25
CA LYS A 115 -14.11 9.11 -7.77
C LYS A 115 -12.66 9.01 -7.33
N HIS A 116 -12.37 8.18 -6.32
CA HIS A 116 -11.02 7.88 -5.85
C HIS A 116 -10.98 6.46 -5.31
N TRP A 117 -10.02 5.64 -5.78
CA TRP A 117 -9.83 4.24 -5.46
C TRP A 117 -11.04 3.36 -5.78
N ASP A 118 -12.04 3.26 -4.89
CA ASP A 118 -13.26 2.45 -5.04
C ASP A 118 -14.54 3.20 -4.64
N GLU A 119 -14.44 4.49 -4.40
CA GLU A 119 -15.53 5.34 -3.93
C GLU A 119 -15.83 6.51 -4.87
N TRP A 120 -17.08 6.98 -4.85
CA TRP A 120 -17.45 8.31 -5.32
C TRP A 120 -17.15 9.33 -4.23
N THR A 121 -16.44 10.41 -4.56
CA THR A 121 -15.97 11.41 -3.60
C THR A 121 -17.06 12.44 -3.29
N GLU A 122 -18.04 12.06 -2.49
CA GLU A 122 -19.11 12.94 -2.00
C GLU A 122 -18.80 13.50 -0.61
N THR A 123 -17.88 12.88 0.11
CA THR A 123 -17.43 13.24 1.46
C THR A 123 -15.90 13.28 1.53
N ALA A 124 -15.39 14.02 2.53
CA ALA A 124 -13.98 14.04 2.88
C ALA A 124 -13.81 13.80 4.39
N PRO A 125 -12.75 13.10 4.85
CA PRO A 125 -12.44 12.98 6.26
C PRO A 125 -11.92 14.31 6.79
N HIS A 126 -12.51 14.79 7.89
CA HIS A 126 -12.08 15.97 8.62
C HIS A 126 -11.66 15.59 10.05
N PRO A 127 -10.60 16.21 10.60
CA PRO A 127 -10.23 16.08 12.00
C PRO A 127 -11.04 17.06 12.88
N PHE A 128 -11.76 16.53 13.85
CA PHE A 128 -12.51 17.28 14.84
C PHE A 128 -11.76 17.33 16.16
N LEU A 129 -11.39 18.51 16.62
CA LEU A 129 -10.83 18.75 17.93
C LEU A 129 -11.94 18.92 18.96
N CYS A 130 -12.06 17.97 19.89
CA CYS A 130 -13.11 17.97 20.91
C CYS A 130 -12.52 17.98 22.32
N LYS A 131 -13.23 18.55 23.30
CA LYS A 131 -12.92 18.44 24.74
C LYS A 131 -13.57 17.17 25.31
N LEU A 132 -12.84 16.48 26.17
CA LEU A 132 -13.33 15.32 26.91
C LEU A 132 -13.80 15.72 28.30
N LYS A 133 -15.00 15.29 28.67
CA LYS A 133 -15.58 15.47 30.01
C LYS A 133 -16.10 14.14 30.56
N ASN A 134 -15.95 13.94 31.87
CA ASN A 134 -16.59 12.83 32.55
C ASN A 134 -17.86 13.32 33.25
N VAL A 135 -19.00 12.79 32.86
CA VAL A 135 -20.30 13.14 33.45
C VAL A 135 -20.95 11.85 33.96
N LYS A 136 -21.13 11.73 35.26
CA LYS A 136 -21.76 10.57 35.93
C LYS A 136 -21.15 9.23 35.50
N GLY A 137 -19.81 9.18 35.35
CA GLY A 137 -19.08 7.96 34.98
C GLY A 137 -19.09 7.63 33.48
N LYS A 138 -19.66 8.49 32.65
CA LYS A 138 -19.60 8.40 31.19
C LYS A 138 -18.63 9.45 30.64
N THR A 139 -17.86 9.09 29.63
CA THR A 139 -17.02 10.04 28.89
C THR A 139 -17.81 10.60 27.73
N ILE A 140 -17.89 11.92 27.68
CA ILE A 140 -18.59 12.66 26.62
C ILE A 140 -17.63 13.65 25.96
N VAL A 141 -17.87 13.99 24.70
CA VAL A 141 -17.21 15.11 24.01
C VAL A 141 -18.08 16.34 24.01
N THR A 142 -17.43 17.50 24.12
CA THR A 142 -18.05 18.82 24.01
C THR A 142 -17.13 19.75 23.24
N ASP A 143 -17.67 20.89 22.80
CA ASP A 143 -16.88 21.95 22.15
C ASP A 143 -16.03 21.40 20.97
N CYS A 144 -16.64 20.59 20.11
CA CYS A 144 -15.96 20.05 18.92
C CYS A 144 -15.80 21.14 17.86
N ILE A 145 -14.58 21.27 17.35
CA ILE A 145 -14.18 22.19 16.29
C ILE A 145 -13.72 21.34 15.09
N ASP A 146 -14.32 21.54 13.94
CA ASP A 146 -13.84 20.98 12.68
C ASP A 146 -12.64 21.81 12.19
N LEU A 147 -11.44 21.22 12.13
CA LEU A 147 -10.22 21.93 11.74
C LEU A 147 -10.20 22.33 10.25
N LEU A 148 -11.06 21.76 9.43
CA LEU A 148 -11.20 22.06 8.01
C LEU A 148 -12.60 22.61 7.66
N GLU A 149 -13.33 23.14 8.65
CA GLU A 149 -14.70 23.61 8.48
C GLU A 149 -14.86 24.51 7.23
N GLY A 150 -15.89 24.23 6.45
CA GLY A 150 -16.24 25.01 5.26
C GLY A 150 -15.31 24.81 4.05
N THR A 151 -14.39 23.86 4.12
CA THR A 151 -13.48 23.54 3.02
C THR A 151 -13.80 22.16 2.40
N PRO A 152 -13.45 21.93 1.13
CA PRO A 152 -13.54 20.61 0.50
C PRO A 152 -12.31 19.74 0.75
N TYR A 153 -11.36 20.19 1.57
CA TYR A 153 -10.08 19.52 1.80
C TYR A 153 -10.25 18.29 2.68
N GLU A 154 -9.24 17.43 2.69
CA GLU A 154 -9.24 16.20 3.48
C GLU A 154 -8.02 16.10 4.38
N SER A 155 -8.22 15.57 5.56
CA SER A 155 -7.17 15.11 6.47
C SER A 155 -7.75 14.04 7.40
N PRO A 156 -7.20 12.81 7.41
CA PRO A 156 -6.13 12.27 6.57
C PRO A 156 -6.45 12.25 5.08
N MET A 157 -5.40 12.16 4.25
CA MET A 157 -5.57 12.11 2.80
C MET A 157 -6.03 10.72 2.34
N LYS A 158 -7.00 10.69 1.42
CA LYS A 158 -7.39 9.46 0.71
C LYS A 158 -6.28 9.04 -0.29
N PRO A 159 -6.22 7.75 -0.70
CA PRO A 159 -7.15 6.68 -0.30
C PRO A 159 -6.74 5.96 0.99
N PHE A 160 -5.48 6.03 1.44
CA PHE A 160 -4.93 5.15 2.47
C PHE A 160 -4.45 5.87 3.75
N GLY A 161 -4.55 7.18 3.81
CA GLY A 161 -4.14 7.94 4.99
C GLY A 161 -5.05 7.68 6.21
N GLY A 162 -4.43 7.56 7.38
CA GLY A 162 -5.06 7.34 8.67
C GLY A 162 -4.54 8.29 9.74
N VAL A 163 -4.66 7.88 10.99
CA VAL A 163 -4.23 8.68 12.17
C VAL A 163 -2.75 9.01 12.19
N GLU A 164 -1.91 8.25 11.49
CA GLU A 164 -0.48 8.51 11.33
C GLU A 164 -0.20 9.84 10.62
N GLN A 165 -1.20 10.40 9.94
CA GLN A 165 -1.09 11.71 9.29
C GLN A 165 -1.39 12.89 10.23
N LEU A 166 -1.65 12.63 11.52
CA LEU A 166 -1.87 13.64 12.55
C LEU A 166 -1.01 13.36 13.77
N ALA A 167 -0.57 14.41 14.47
CA ALA A 167 0.21 14.28 15.69
C ALA A 167 -0.07 15.42 16.68
N TRP A 168 -0.15 15.09 17.97
CA TRP A 168 -0.11 16.07 19.05
C TRP A 168 1.33 16.46 19.37
N SER A 169 1.57 17.74 19.63
CA SER A 169 2.79 18.15 20.33
C SER A 169 2.78 17.57 21.75
N PRO A 170 3.94 17.21 22.32
CA PRO A 170 4.01 16.62 23.68
C PRO A 170 3.41 17.50 24.78
N ASP A 171 3.43 18.81 24.61
CA ASP A 171 2.81 19.77 25.53
C ASP A 171 1.30 19.96 25.30
N GLY A 172 0.73 19.36 24.26
CA GLY A 172 -0.70 19.40 23.93
C GLY A 172 -1.21 20.74 23.41
N LYS A 173 -0.31 21.63 22.94
CA LYS A 173 -0.69 22.97 22.48
C LYS A 173 -0.82 23.08 20.97
N THR A 174 -0.24 22.16 20.22
CA THR A 174 -0.23 22.18 18.77
C THR A 174 -0.63 20.81 18.21
N ILE A 175 -1.36 20.82 17.09
CA ILE A 175 -1.67 19.64 16.29
C ILE A 175 -0.97 19.79 14.95
N ALA A 176 -0.11 18.83 14.59
CA ALA A 176 0.40 18.70 13.23
C ALA A 176 -0.51 17.78 12.43
N TYR A 177 -0.80 18.14 11.19
CA TYR A 177 -1.62 17.32 10.31
C TYR A 177 -1.20 17.45 8.85
N THR A 178 -1.33 16.36 8.11
CA THR A 178 -1.11 16.31 6.65
C THR A 178 -2.37 16.78 5.93
N CYS A 179 -2.22 17.65 4.93
CA CYS A 179 -3.36 18.06 4.11
C CYS A 179 -2.89 18.50 2.71
N ARG A 180 -3.64 18.11 1.68
CA ARG A 180 -3.54 18.68 0.35
C ARG A 180 -4.65 19.75 0.21
N LYS A 181 -4.29 21.02 0.35
CA LYS A 181 -5.25 22.12 0.20
C LYS A 181 -5.51 22.45 -1.26
N LYS A 182 -5.99 21.46 -1.99
CA LYS A 182 -6.40 21.53 -3.39
C LYS A 182 -7.74 20.83 -3.57
N SER A 183 -8.45 21.14 -4.64
CA SER A 183 -9.72 20.49 -4.99
C SER A 183 -9.88 20.43 -6.51
N GLY A 184 -10.81 19.60 -6.98
CA GLY A 184 -11.13 19.49 -8.41
C GLY A 184 -9.93 19.10 -9.27
N LEU A 185 -9.77 19.77 -10.40
CA LEU A 185 -8.68 19.53 -11.33
C LEU A 185 -7.31 19.74 -10.66
N ASP A 186 -7.13 20.77 -9.83
CA ASP A 186 -5.85 21.04 -9.16
C ASP A 186 -5.43 19.90 -8.23
N TYR A 187 -6.39 19.26 -7.57
CA TYR A 187 -6.13 18.05 -6.79
C TYR A 187 -5.74 16.88 -7.71
N ALA A 188 -6.50 16.66 -8.78
CA ALA A 188 -6.33 15.51 -9.66
C ALA A 188 -4.96 15.44 -10.35
N VAL A 189 -4.28 16.56 -10.53
CA VAL A 189 -3.00 16.64 -11.25
C VAL A 189 -1.78 16.88 -10.36
N SER A 190 -1.94 16.93 -9.03
CA SER A 190 -0.87 17.28 -8.09
C SER A 190 -0.75 16.28 -6.95
N THR A 191 0.48 15.95 -6.56
CA THR A 191 0.81 15.19 -5.34
C THR A 191 1.17 16.09 -4.17
N ASN A 192 1.19 17.42 -4.36
CA ASN A 192 1.63 18.37 -3.35
C ASN A 192 0.69 18.37 -2.14
N SER A 193 1.16 17.80 -1.03
CA SER A 193 0.58 17.91 0.31
C SER A 193 1.58 18.53 1.26
N ASP A 194 1.08 19.20 2.29
CA ASP A 194 1.89 19.88 3.28
C ASP A 194 1.57 19.42 4.70
N ILE A 195 2.52 19.65 5.61
CA ILE A 195 2.31 19.55 7.05
C ILE A 195 1.87 20.90 7.58
N TYR A 196 0.69 20.94 8.17
CA TYR A 196 0.13 22.12 8.83
C TYR A 196 0.24 21.99 10.34
N LEU A 197 0.58 23.07 11.02
CA LEU A 197 0.57 23.19 12.48
C LEU A 197 -0.63 24.04 12.90
N TYR A 198 -1.53 23.46 13.68
CA TYR A 198 -2.67 24.17 14.29
C TYR A 198 -2.34 24.53 15.73
N ASP A 199 -2.31 25.82 16.03
CA ASP A 199 -2.11 26.34 17.40
C ASP A 199 -3.45 26.43 18.13
N LEU A 200 -3.59 25.74 19.25
CA LEU A 200 -4.84 25.66 20.00
C LEU A 200 -5.22 26.99 20.69
N ALA A 201 -4.23 27.83 21.02
CA ALA A 201 -4.50 29.08 21.70
C ALA A 201 -5.01 30.17 20.76
N THR A 202 -4.48 30.21 19.54
CA THR A 202 -4.81 31.24 18.54
C THR A 202 -5.82 30.76 17.49
N GLY A 203 -5.97 29.44 17.31
CA GLY A 203 -6.77 28.86 16.23
C GLY A 203 -6.17 29.04 14.84
N THR A 204 -4.87 29.34 14.76
CA THR A 204 -4.17 29.57 13.48
C THR A 204 -3.54 28.31 12.92
N HIS A 205 -3.53 28.20 11.59
CA HIS A 205 -2.84 27.15 10.84
C HIS A 205 -1.61 27.72 10.15
N THR A 206 -0.46 27.11 10.39
CA THR A 206 0.81 27.48 9.74
C THR A 206 1.28 26.32 8.86
N ASN A 207 1.66 26.61 7.61
CA ASN A 207 2.25 25.61 6.72
C ASN A 207 3.73 25.42 7.09
N LEU A 208 4.10 24.25 7.61
CA LEU A 208 5.49 23.94 7.97
C LEU A 208 6.36 23.66 6.76
N THR A 209 5.79 23.08 5.71
CA THR A 209 6.54 22.57 4.53
C THR A 209 6.33 23.41 3.28
N GLU A 210 5.85 24.64 3.45
CA GLU A 210 5.65 25.57 2.33
C GLU A 210 6.86 25.63 1.40
N GLY A 211 6.61 25.51 0.08
CA GLY A 211 7.64 25.54 -0.96
C GLY A 211 8.16 24.18 -1.39
N ASN A 212 7.81 23.07 -0.71
CA ASN A 212 8.05 21.73 -1.24
C ASN A 212 6.93 21.36 -2.22
N GLY A 213 7.27 20.70 -3.34
CA GLY A 213 6.32 20.44 -4.44
C GLY A 213 5.64 19.06 -4.36
N GLY A 214 6.25 18.10 -3.68
CA GLY A 214 5.75 16.73 -3.59
C GLY A 214 4.93 16.45 -2.32
N TYR A 215 4.82 15.17 -1.99
CA TYR A 215 4.18 14.75 -0.74
C TYR A 215 5.01 15.14 0.48
N ASP A 216 4.38 15.79 1.46
CA ASP A 216 4.82 15.84 2.84
C ASP A 216 3.74 15.20 3.71
N THR A 217 4.08 14.12 4.42
CA THR A 217 3.10 13.27 5.12
C THR A 217 3.64 12.78 6.47
N ASN A 218 2.73 12.27 7.30
CA ASN A 218 3.04 11.52 8.52
C ASN A 218 3.93 12.28 9.50
N PRO A 219 3.47 13.45 10.02
CA PRO A 219 4.25 14.24 10.97
C PRO A 219 4.34 13.55 12.33
N SER A 220 5.49 13.65 12.99
CA SER A 220 5.69 13.15 14.34
C SER A 220 6.65 14.03 15.13
N TYR A 221 6.25 14.46 16.33
CA TYR A 221 7.10 15.24 17.23
C TYR A 221 8.11 14.35 17.94
N SER A 222 9.32 14.89 18.20
CA SER A 222 10.24 14.26 19.15
C SER A 222 9.61 14.24 20.56
N PRO A 223 9.97 13.30 21.44
CA PRO A 223 9.38 13.22 22.79
C PRO A 223 9.52 14.50 23.62
N ASP A 224 10.59 15.28 23.41
CA ASP A 224 10.81 16.57 24.07
C ASP A 224 10.14 17.76 23.36
N GLY A 225 9.52 17.53 22.19
CA GLY A 225 8.84 18.56 21.40
C GLY A 225 9.75 19.58 20.72
N GLN A 226 11.07 19.36 20.68
CA GLN A 226 12.00 20.29 20.02
C GLN A 226 12.03 20.11 18.49
N TRP A 227 11.84 18.89 18.02
CA TRP A 227 11.86 18.52 16.62
C TRP A 227 10.52 17.97 16.15
N ILE A 228 10.25 18.16 14.88
CA ILE A 228 9.21 17.42 14.15
C ILE A 228 9.83 16.70 12.98
N ALA A 229 9.45 15.43 12.78
CA ALA A 229 9.84 14.61 11.65
C ALA A 229 8.65 14.41 10.73
N TRP A 230 8.91 14.13 9.44
CA TRP A 230 7.90 13.74 8.47
C TRP A 230 8.55 13.02 7.28
N GLN A 231 7.72 12.31 6.50
CA GLN A 231 8.12 11.75 5.22
C GLN A 231 7.89 12.78 4.12
N SER A 232 8.84 12.91 3.18
CA SER A 232 8.85 13.98 2.19
C SER A 232 9.30 13.48 0.83
N MET A 233 8.48 13.72 -0.20
CA MET A 233 8.86 13.62 -1.61
C MET A 233 9.05 15.01 -2.18
N GLU A 234 9.93 15.17 -3.18
CA GLU A 234 10.32 16.49 -3.66
C GLU A 234 9.49 16.99 -4.84
N ARG A 235 9.14 16.09 -5.77
CA ARG A 235 8.58 16.46 -7.07
C ARG A 235 7.07 16.35 -7.11
N ASP A 236 6.40 17.43 -7.50
CA ASP A 236 4.95 17.43 -7.72
C ASP A 236 4.56 16.51 -8.88
N GLY A 237 3.51 15.73 -8.70
CA GLY A 237 2.98 14.79 -9.68
C GLY A 237 3.68 13.43 -9.72
N TYR A 238 4.81 13.26 -9.05
CA TYR A 238 5.55 12.01 -9.00
C TYR A 238 5.33 11.25 -7.69
N GLU A 239 4.34 10.38 -7.64
CA GLU A 239 4.01 9.63 -6.41
C GLU A 239 5.01 8.53 -6.04
N SER A 240 5.93 8.18 -6.93
CA SER A 240 6.99 7.21 -6.70
C SER A 240 8.37 7.85 -6.54
N ASP A 241 8.40 9.13 -6.22
CA ASP A 241 9.63 9.85 -5.86
C ASP A 241 10.27 9.27 -4.59
N GLU A 242 11.53 9.58 -4.34
CA GLU A 242 12.21 9.16 -3.12
C GLU A 242 11.46 9.69 -1.89
N ASN A 243 10.96 8.79 -1.05
CA ASN A 243 10.27 9.12 0.20
C ASN A 243 11.29 9.31 1.31
N ARG A 244 11.70 10.56 1.52
CA ARG A 244 12.78 10.99 2.42
C ARG A 244 12.30 11.09 3.87
N LEU A 245 13.18 10.88 4.85
CA LEU A 245 12.93 11.21 6.25
C LEU A 245 13.53 12.59 6.56
N MET A 246 12.65 13.55 6.78
CA MET A 246 13.01 14.94 7.10
C MET A 246 12.74 15.26 8.57
N ILE A 247 13.53 16.17 9.14
CA ILE A 247 13.27 16.78 10.45
C ILE A 247 13.40 18.30 10.39
N CYS A 248 12.66 18.98 11.28
CA CYS A 248 12.74 20.43 11.48
C CYS A 248 12.81 20.74 12.97
N HIS A 249 13.76 21.59 13.37
CA HIS A 249 13.81 22.14 14.73
C HIS A 249 12.80 23.28 14.85
N LEU A 250 11.81 23.13 15.72
CA LEU A 250 10.64 24.02 15.77
C LEU A 250 10.95 25.46 16.19
N THR A 251 12.04 25.69 16.94
CA THR A 251 12.44 27.04 17.35
C THR A 251 13.33 27.74 16.34
N THR A 252 14.28 27.02 15.74
CA THR A 252 15.27 27.62 14.82
C THR A 252 14.87 27.56 13.36
N GLY A 253 13.92 26.66 13.01
CA GLY A 253 13.57 26.37 11.63
C GLY A 253 14.60 25.54 10.85
N GLU A 254 15.65 25.05 11.54
CA GLU A 254 16.68 24.23 10.92
C GLU A 254 16.07 22.92 10.41
N ARG A 255 16.31 22.58 9.13
CA ARG A 255 15.84 21.34 8.51
C ARG A 255 17.00 20.43 8.14
N ARG A 256 16.77 19.11 8.25
CA ARG A 256 17.76 18.09 7.88
C ARG A 256 17.10 16.96 7.13
N PHE A 257 17.78 16.45 6.09
CA PHE A 257 17.43 15.24 5.36
C PHE A 257 18.23 14.07 5.95
N LEU A 258 17.62 13.29 6.85
CA LEU A 258 18.31 12.25 7.62
C LEU A 258 18.71 11.02 6.78
N THR A 259 17.97 10.72 5.71
CA THR A 259 18.22 9.58 4.84
C THR A 259 18.94 9.94 3.54
N GLN A 260 19.56 11.11 3.49
CA GLN A 260 20.31 11.59 2.31
C GLN A 260 21.33 10.54 1.84
N GLY A 261 21.30 10.24 0.54
CA GLY A 261 22.21 9.29 -0.10
C GLY A 261 21.87 7.81 0.12
N MET A 262 20.71 7.47 0.67
CA MET A 262 20.23 6.08 0.71
C MET A 262 19.64 5.63 -0.63
N GLU A 263 19.06 6.56 -1.39
CA GLU A 263 18.39 6.30 -2.67
C GLU A 263 17.33 5.20 -2.59
N THR A 264 16.57 5.23 -1.50
CA THR A 264 15.43 4.33 -1.26
C THR A 264 14.39 4.99 -0.39
N ASN A 265 13.18 4.44 -0.38
CA ASN A 265 12.05 4.99 0.35
C ASN A 265 12.11 4.63 1.84
N VAL A 266 11.72 5.59 2.67
CA VAL A 266 11.33 5.33 4.06
C VAL A 266 9.86 4.91 4.05
N ASP A 267 9.56 3.67 4.46
CA ASP A 267 8.20 3.14 4.42
C ASP A 267 7.41 3.49 5.68
N ALA A 268 8.04 3.35 6.84
CA ALA A 268 7.47 3.69 8.15
C ALA A 268 8.59 4.13 9.11
N TYR A 269 8.26 4.95 10.10
CA TYR A 269 9.24 5.41 11.09
C TYR A 269 8.59 5.77 12.43
N TYR A 270 9.42 5.88 13.48
CA TYR A 270 9.04 6.42 14.78
C TYR A 270 10.24 7.01 15.54
N TRP A 271 9.99 7.87 16.52
CA TRP A 271 11.00 8.36 17.45
C TRP A 271 11.31 7.32 18.53
N LYS A 272 12.54 6.81 18.57
CA LYS A 272 13.02 5.95 19.66
C LYS A 272 13.22 6.73 20.95
N ASP A 273 13.81 7.91 20.83
CA ASP A 273 14.10 8.86 21.89
C ASP A 273 14.25 10.27 21.28
N ASN A 274 14.70 11.27 22.07
CA ASN A 274 14.84 12.66 21.59
C ASN A 274 15.86 12.85 20.45
N ASN A 275 16.76 11.89 20.24
CA ASN A 275 17.90 12.04 19.34
C ASN A 275 17.95 10.99 18.25
N THR A 276 17.07 9.99 18.26
CA THR A 276 17.14 8.81 17.40
C THR A 276 15.77 8.47 16.84
N LEU A 277 15.71 8.24 15.54
CA LEU A 277 14.54 7.67 14.84
C LEU A 277 14.87 6.26 14.38
N VAL A 278 13.84 5.42 14.32
CA VAL A 278 13.87 4.09 13.72
C VAL A 278 12.95 4.08 12.52
N PHE A 279 13.38 3.49 11.41
CA PHE A 279 12.60 3.43 10.19
C PHE A 279 12.83 2.12 9.44
N SER A 280 11.90 1.77 8.56
CA SER A 280 12.05 0.68 7.59
C SER A 280 12.30 1.23 6.18
N ALA A 281 13.14 0.53 5.43
CA ALA A 281 13.43 0.84 4.03
C ALA A 281 13.79 -0.42 3.27
N VAL A 282 13.36 -0.49 2.00
CA VAL A 282 13.68 -1.58 1.08
C VAL A 282 15.04 -1.35 0.46
N TRP A 283 15.89 -2.38 0.51
CA TRP A 283 17.14 -2.44 -0.24
C TRP A 283 17.39 -3.86 -0.74
N HIS A 284 17.67 -4.01 -2.03
CA HIS A 284 17.85 -5.31 -2.69
C HIS A 284 16.71 -6.30 -2.36
N ALA A 285 15.48 -5.80 -2.49
CA ALA A 285 14.23 -6.57 -2.33
C ALA A 285 14.02 -7.23 -0.95
N THR A 286 14.57 -6.63 0.09
CA THR A 286 14.26 -6.91 1.50
C THR A 286 14.04 -5.61 2.26
N SER A 287 13.05 -5.56 3.16
CA SER A 287 12.79 -4.38 3.98
C SER A 287 13.44 -4.54 5.34
N MET A 288 14.45 -3.71 5.61
CA MET A 288 15.23 -3.75 6.86
C MET A 288 14.87 -2.60 7.78
N LEU A 289 15.11 -2.78 9.08
CA LEU A 289 15.05 -1.71 10.07
C LEU A 289 16.40 -1.02 10.18
N TYR A 290 16.34 0.30 10.25
CA TYR A 290 17.46 1.19 10.46
C TYR A 290 17.19 2.10 11.65
N GLN A 291 18.23 2.52 12.34
CA GLN A 291 18.17 3.70 13.19
C GLN A 291 19.03 4.84 12.61
N VAL A 292 18.61 6.06 12.88
CA VAL A 292 19.33 7.28 12.45
C VAL A 292 19.29 8.32 13.56
N ASN A 293 20.42 8.98 13.82
CA ASN A 293 20.46 10.10 14.76
C ASN A 293 20.16 11.45 14.05
N LEU A 294 20.05 12.53 14.82
CA LEU A 294 19.78 13.87 14.29
C LEU A 294 20.86 14.40 13.35
N GLN A 295 22.06 13.82 13.32
CA GLN A 295 23.16 14.16 12.41
C GLN A 295 23.15 13.31 11.14
N GLY A 296 22.17 12.40 10.94
CA GLY A 296 22.07 11.56 9.78
C GLY A 296 22.99 10.32 9.80
N GLN A 297 23.61 10.02 10.95
CA GLN A 297 24.40 8.78 11.10
C GLN A 297 23.45 7.59 11.28
N ARG A 298 23.58 6.60 10.40
CA ARG A 298 22.65 5.48 10.25
C ARG A 298 23.31 4.15 10.62
N GLN A 299 22.50 3.23 11.13
CA GLN A 299 22.87 1.86 11.39
C GLN A 299 21.73 0.94 10.96
N CYS A 300 22.02 -0.09 10.18
CA CYS A 300 21.09 -1.18 9.89
C CYS A 300 20.97 -2.07 11.14
N LEU A 301 19.74 -2.33 11.57
CA LEU A 301 19.46 -3.08 12.82
C LEU A 301 19.14 -4.55 12.58
N THR A 302 18.69 -4.91 11.38
CA THR A 302 18.22 -6.27 11.06
C THR A 302 18.86 -6.79 9.78
N THR A 303 18.84 -8.09 9.61
CA THR A 303 19.44 -8.79 8.46
C THR A 303 18.55 -9.95 8.02
N GLY A 304 18.95 -10.62 6.95
CA GLY A 304 18.29 -11.83 6.46
C GLY A 304 17.32 -11.56 5.31
N GLN A 305 16.66 -12.61 4.88
CA GLN A 305 15.72 -12.58 3.75
C GLN A 305 14.29 -12.42 4.28
N TYR A 306 13.99 -11.23 4.76
CA TYR A 306 12.73 -10.86 5.41
C TYR A 306 12.32 -9.43 5.08
N ASP A 307 11.05 -9.13 5.33
CA ASP A 307 10.56 -7.77 5.44
C ASP A 307 10.18 -7.48 6.90
N TYR A 308 10.70 -6.38 7.43
CA TYR A 308 10.44 -5.91 8.80
C TYR A 308 9.59 -4.64 8.79
N VAL A 309 8.65 -4.55 9.73
CA VAL A 309 7.85 -3.35 9.98
C VAL A 309 8.13 -2.88 11.41
N PRO A 310 8.50 -1.61 11.62
CA PRO A 310 8.83 -1.12 12.97
C PRO A 310 7.57 -1.08 13.85
N GLY A 311 7.68 -1.58 15.09
CA GLY A 311 6.59 -1.65 16.07
C GLY A 311 6.78 -0.76 17.29
N GLY A 312 8.01 -0.27 17.52
CA GLY A 312 8.37 0.56 18.69
C GLY A 312 9.51 -0.02 19.51
N ASN A 313 9.77 0.60 20.66
CA ASN A 313 10.79 0.14 21.60
C ASN A 313 10.38 0.34 23.05
N ILE A 314 10.95 -0.48 23.93
CA ILE A 314 10.92 -0.30 25.38
C ILE A 314 12.39 -0.26 25.83
N GLY A 315 12.86 0.93 26.22
CA GLY A 315 14.27 1.15 26.48
C GLY A 315 15.12 0.83 25.25
N ASN A 316 16.06 -0.10 25.37
CA ASN A 316 16.93 -0.54 24.29
C ASN A 316 16.43 -1.78 23.53
N THR A 317 15.28 -2.32 23.90
CA THR A 317 14.65 -3.45 23.21
C THR A 317 13.68 -2.96 22.14
N TYR A 318 13.92 -3.36 20.89
CA TYR A 318 13.07 -3.07 19.74
C TYR A 318 12.03 -4.16 19.58
N TYR A 319 10.85 -3.77 19.13
CA TYR A 319 9.76 -4.66 18.72
C TYR A 319 9.39 -4.38 17.28
N CYS A 320 9.12 -5.42 16.51
CA CYS A 320 8.77 -5.31 15.10
C CYS A 320 7.87 -6.45 14.66
N LEU A 321 7.20 -6.25 13.53
CA LEU A 321 6.64 -7.35 12.75
C LEU A 321 7.69 -7.83 11.75
N ARG A 322 7.70 -9.12 11.48
CA ARG A 322 8.52 -9.73 10.44
C ARG A 322 7.67 -10.71 9.63
N HIS A 323 7.82 -10.67 8.33
CA HIS A 323 7.25 -11.64 7.41
C HIS A 323 8.23 -11.98 6.28
N SER A 324 7.86 -12.98 5.51
CA SER A 324 8.54 -13.35 4.27
C SER A 324 7.52 -13.92 3.28
N MET A 325 7.97 -14.25 2.07
CA MET A 325 7.12 -14.96 1.11
C MET A 325 6.60 -16.31 1.65
N ARG A 326 7.23 -16.84 2.70
CA ARG A 326 6.90 -18.12 3.35
C ARG A 326 6.04 -17.98 4.60
N GLU A 327 6.04 -16.82 5.24
CA GLU A 327 5.47 -16.63 6.56
C GLU A 327 4.76 -15.29 6.65
N ALA A 328 3.51 -15.29 7.13
CA ALA A 328 2.80 -14.08 7.49
C ALA A 328 3.43 -13.41 8.72
N ASN A 329 2.99 -12.19 9.05
CA ASN A 329 3.51 -11.42 10.16
C ASN A 329 3.50 -12.18 11.51
N GLU A 330 4.65 -12.16 12.18
CA GLU A 330 4.81 -12.50 13.59
C GLU A 330 5.54 -11.35 14.30
N ILE A 331 5.40 -11.28 15.62
CA ILE A 331 6.06 -10.26 16.44
C ILE A 331 7.45 -10.76 16.86
N PHE A 332 8.44 -9.91 16.66
CA PHE A 332 9.83 -10.14 17.06
C PHE A 332 10.33 -9.04 18.00
N ARG A 333 11.30 -9.39 18.84
CA ARG A 333 12.04 -8.45 19.66
C ARG A 333 13.55 -8.68 19.52
N PHE A 334 14.35 -7.65 19.72
CA PHE A 334 15.82 -7.72 19.71
C PHE A 334 16.46 -6.50 20.34
N GLN A 335 17.73 -6.58 20.65
CA GLN A 335 18.58 -5.42 20.92
C GLN A 335 19.52 -5.18 19.72
N ALA A 336 20.03 -3.95 19.58
CA ALA A 336 20.94 -3.63 18.49
C ALA A 336 22.17 -4.57 18.50
N GLY A 337 22.43 -5.23 17.36
CA GLY A 337 23.50 -6.20 17.21
C GLY A 337 23.12 -7.64 17.58
N GLU A 338 21.88 -7.89 17.97
CA GLU A 338 21.36 -9.23 18.25
C GLU A 338 20.42 -9.69 17.11
N GLU A 339 20.32 -11.00 16.92
CA GLU A 339 19.33 -11.57 16.01
C GLU A 339 17.90 -11.42 16.59
N PRO A 340 16.92 -11.01 15.78
CA PRO A 340 15.54 -10.90 16.23
C PRO A 340 14.95 -12.22 16.71
N GLN A 341 14.39 -12.23 17.92
CA GLN A 341 13.72 -13.37 18.53
C GLN A 341 12.21 -13.28 18.35
N GLN A 342 11.60 -14.33 17.79
CA GLN A 342 10.15 -14.45 17.66
C GLN A 342 9.49 -14.63 19.03
N ILE A 343 8.48 -13.82 19.33
CA ILE A 343 7.73 -13.86 20.60
C ILE A 343 6.23 -14.14 20.42
N SER A 344 5.70 -14.06 19.20
CA SER A 344 4.34 -14.52 18.87
C SER A 344 4.38 -15.77 18.00
N ASN A 345 3.27 -16.51 17.91
CA ASN A 345 3.20 -17.78 17.20
C ASN A 345 1.77 -18.04 16.68
N GLU A 346 1.25 -17.06 15.93
CA GLU A 346 -0.16 -17.03 15.53
C GLU A 346 -0.50 -18.07 14.44
N ASN A 347 0.47 -18.39 13.59
CA ASN A 347 0.27 -19.25 12.43
C ASN A 347 0.83 -20.66 12.56
N GLU A 348 1.40 -21.03 13.70
CA GLU A 348 2.05 -22.34 13.91
C GLU A 348 1.12 -23.52 13.61
N ASN A 349 -0.15 -23.42 14.03
CA ASN A 349 -1.14 -24.46 13.76
C ASN A 349 -1.36 -24.75 12.27
N ILE A 350 -1.11 -23.77 11.41
CA ILE A 350 -1.21 -23.91 9.96
C ILE A 350 0.13 -24.39 9.41
N TYR A 351 1.23 -23.75 9.77
CA TYR A 351 2.53 -24.02 9.21
C TYR A 351 3.07 -25.40 9.57
N SER A 352 2.73 -25.93 10.76
CA SER A 352 3.11 -27.31 11.16
C SER A 352 2.45 -28.39 10.31
N GLN A 353 1.41 -28.08 9.54
CA GLN A 353 0.65 -29.04 8.73
C GLN A 353 0.98 -28.96 7.24
N ILE A 354 1.80 -27.99 6.79
CA ILE A 354 2.11 -27.77 5.38
C ILE A 354 3.62 -27.75 5.16
N THR A 355 4.02 -28.09 3.95
CA THR A 355 5.43 -28.01 3.52
C THR A 355 5.58 -26.82 2.58
N MET A 356 6.46 -25.90 2.93
CA MET A 356 6.72 -24.69 2.16
C MET A 356 7.76 -24.94 1.06
N GLY A 357 7.59 -24.21 -0.04
CA GLY A 357 8.62 -24.09 -1.06
C GLY A 357 9.87 -23.33 -0.57
N THR A 358 10.86 -23.22 -1.43
CA THR A 358 12.11 -22.51 -1.16
C THR A 358 12.18 -21.24 -1.99
N VAL A 359 12.68 -20.14 -1.41
CA VAL A 359 12.89 -18.86 -2.08
C VAL A 359 14.38 -18.57 -2.17
N VAL A 360 14.90 -18.34 -3.38
CA VAL A 360 16.33 -18.14 -3.63
C VAL A 360 16.53 -16.85 -4.44
N PRO A 361 17.45 -15.96 -4.03
CA PRO A 361 17.83 -14.81 -4.84
C PRO A 361 18.72 -15.23 -6.02
N ARG A 362 18.49 -14.62 -7.18
CA ARG A 362 19.30 -14.82 -8.38
C ARG A 362 19.59 -13.46 -9.02
N TRP A 363 20.84 -13.11 -9.14
CA TRP A 363 21.26 -11.94 -9.89
C TRP A 363 21.43 -12.30 -11.36
N GLN A 364 20.75 -11.56 -12.22
CA GLN A 364 20.75 -11.76 -13.67
C GLN A 364 21.14 -10.47 -14.38
N LYS A 365 21.76 -10.61 -15.55
CA LYS A 365 22.08 -9.44 -16.38
C LYS A 365 20.90 -9.02 -17.26
N THR A 366 20.63 -7.74 -17.28
CA THR A 366 19.68 -7.13 -18.23
C THR A 366 20.32 -6.97 -19.61
N THR A 367 19.46 -6.67 -20.61
CA THR A 367 19.94 -6.49 -21.99
C THR A 367 20.89 -5.30 -22.18
N ASP A 368 20.85 -4.32 -21.27
CA ASP A 368 21.76 -3.17 -21.22
C ASP A 368 22.91 -3.35 -20.20
N GLY A 369 23.11 -4.59 -19.72
CA GLY A 369 24.28 -4.99 -18.92
C GLY A 369 24.22 -4.64 -17.44
N LYS A 370 23.07 -4.19 -16.92
CA LYS A 370 22.88 -3.94 -15.48
C LYS A 370 22.55 -5.25 -14.75
N GLU A 371 22.71 -5.24 -13.41
CA GLU A 371 22.37 -6.37 -12.55
C GLU A 371 20.93 -6.24 -12.04
N MET A 372 20.15 -7.32 -12.17
CA MET A 372 18.76 -7.40 -11.74
C MET A 372 18.58 -8.57 -10.77
N LEU A 373 18.02 -8.28 -9.59
CA LEU A 373 17.67 -9.32 -8.62
C LEU A 373 16.33 -9.96 -8.99
N THR A 374 16.33 -11.28 -9.12
CA THR A 374 15.14 -12.10 -9.35
C THR A 374 14.96 -13.08 -8.22
N TRP A 375 13.77 -13.15 -7.62
CA TRP A 375 13.42 -14.25 -6.72
C TRP A 375 13.01 -15.47 -7.52
N ILE A 376 13.59 -16.61 -7.19
CA ILE A 376 13.19 -17.91 -7.72
C ILE A 376 12.51 -18.69 -6.60
N ILE A 377 11.27 -19.09 -6.82
CA ILE A 377 10.50 -19.86 -5.85
C ILE A 377 10.32 -21.27 -6.37
N TYR A 378 10.80 -22.24 -5.60
CA TYR A 378 10.78 -23.66 -5.94
C TYR A 378 9.66 -24.39 -5.22
N PRO A 379 9.05 -25.43 -5.85
CA PRO A 379 8.09 -26.31 -5.22
C PRO A 379 8.59 -26.96 -3.93
N PRO A 380 7.69 -27.29 -2.98
CA PRO A 380 8.02 -28.26 -1.92
C PRO A 380 8.50 -29.57 -2.55
N HIS A 381 9.50 -30.20 -1.94
CA HIS A 381 10.11 -31.45 -2.46
C HIS A 381 10.68 -31.34 -3.88
N PHE A 382 11.21 -30.16 -4.22
CA PHE A 382 11.85 -29.91 -5.52
C PHE A 382 12.91 -30.98 -5.86
N ASP A 383 12.83 -31.51 -7.08
CA ASP A 383 13.77 -32.50 -7.61
C ASP A 383 14.37 -31.97 -8.93
N PRO A 384 15.67 -31.65 -8.98
CA PRO A 384 16.32 -31.11 -10.17
C PRO A 384 16.34 -32.05 -11.38
N ASN A 385 15.98 -33.33 -11.19
CA ASN A 385 15.90 -34.32 -12.28
C ASN A 385 14.50 -34.34 -12.95
N LYS A 386 13.54 -33.60 -12.42
CA LYS A 386 12.20 -33.44 -13.00
C LYS A 386 12.10 -32.18 -13.84
N LYS A 387 11.08 -32.13 -14.70
CA LYS A 387 10.70 -30.94 -15.46
C LYS A 387 9.51 -30.24 -14.81
N TYR A 388 9.61 -28.92 -14.67
CA TYR A 388 8.58 -28.11 -14.03
C TYR A 388 8.02 -27.04 -14.97
N PRO A 389 6.69 -26.84 -14.99
CA PRO A 389 6.12 -25.65 -15.56
C PRO A 389 6.57 -24.43 -14.74
N THR A 390 6.82 -23.32 -15.42
CA THR A 390 7.43 -22.14 -14.79
C THR A 390 6.62 -20.88 -15.14
N LEU A 391 6.43 -20.01 -14.15
CA LEU A 391 5.68 -18.77 -14.28
C LEU A 391 6.62 -17.57 -14.21
N LEU A 392 6.52 -16.67 -15.19
CA LEU A 392 7.02 -15.31 -15.05
C LEU A 392 5.98 -14.49 -14.30
N TYR A 393 6.35 -13.96 -13.13
CA TYR A 393 5.54 -13.04 -12.36
C TYR A 393 5.89 -11.60 -12.69
N CYS A 394 4.88 -10.84 -13.13
CA CYS A 394 4.99 -9.42 -13.45
C CYS A 394 4.42 -8.59 -12.29
N GLU A 395 5.29 -7.82 -11.60
CA GLU A 395 4.89 -6.97 -10.48
C GLU A 395 4.10 -5.74 -10.93
N GLY A 396 3.16 -5.34 -10.10
CA GLY A 396 2.40 -4.10 -10.24
C GLY A 396 3.19 -2.83 -9.88
N GLY A 397 2.48 -1.77 -9.62
CA GLY A 397 3.05 -0.47 -9.29
C GLY A 397 2.86 0.55 -10.42
N PRO A 398 3.85 0.78 -11.28
CA PRO A 398 5.04 -0.02 -11.59
C PRO A 398 6.18 0.05 -10.57
N GLN A 399 6.14 1.00 -9.63
CA GLN A 399 7.19 1.24 -8.64
C GLN A 399 6.84 0.57 -7.29
N SER A 400 6.70 -0.76 -7.31
CA SER A 400 6.46 -1.57 -6.11
C SER A 400 7.45 -2.74 -6.09
N PRO A 401 8.28 -2.93 -5.04
CA PRO A 401 9.32 -3.94 -5.05
C PRO A 401 8.74 -5.35 -4.96
N VAL A 402 9.36 -6.30 -5.66
CA VAL A 402 9.19 -7.72 -5.33
C VAL A 402 10.12 -8.02 -4.16
N SER A 403 9.66 -7.66 -2.96
CA SER A 403 10.36 -7.91 -1.71
C SER A 403 10.00 -9.29 -1.14
N GLN A 404 10.11 -9.47 0.15
CA GLN A 404 9.66 -10.67 0.85
C GLN A 404 8.18 -10.57 1.28
N PHE A 405 7.35 -9.80 0.56
CA PHE A 405 5.96 -9.57 0.92
C PHE A 405 5.14 -10.86 1.05
N TRP A 406 4.21 -10.86 1.98
CA TRP A 406 3.18 -11.87 2.14
C TRP A 406 1.86 -11.39 1.50
N SER A 407 1.24 -12.23 0.67
CA SER A 407 -0.04 -11.92 0.04
C SER A 407 -0.95 -13.16 0.03
N PHE A 408 -2.25 -12.97 0.27
CA PHE A 408 -3.23 -14.04 0.08
C PHE A 408 -3.57 -14.25 -1.41
N ARG A 409 -3.59 -13.19 -2.21
CA ARG A 409 -3.86 -13.25 -3.66
C ARG A 409 -2.64 -13.77 -4.42
N TRP A 410 -1.52 -13.07 -4.34
CA TRP A 410 -0.26 -13.44 -4.98
C TRP A 410 0.61 -14.25 -4.02
N ASN A 411 0.11 -15.44 -3.65
CA ASN A 411 0.79 -16.32 -2.71
C ASN A 411 1.73 -17.26 -3.45
N PHE A 412 3.02 -16.95 -3.43
CA PHE A 412 4.03 -17.75 -4.14
C PHE A 412 4.17 -19.18 -3.57
N MET A 413 3.93 -19.37 -2.27
CA MET A 413 3.97 -20.71 -1.68
C MET A 413 2.82 -21.60 -2.19
N MET A 414 1.62 -21.02 -2.42
CA MET A 414 0.52 -21.76 -3.05
C MET A 414 0.82 -22.11 -4.51
N MET A 415 1.43 -21.18 -5.26
CA MET A 415 1.84 -21.46 -6.63
C MET A 415 2.89 -22.56 -6.69
N ALA A 416 3.90 -22.50 -5.79
CA ALA A 416 4.94 -23.52 -5.67
C ALA A 416 4.37 -24.87 -5.23
N ALA A 417 3.40 -24.88 -4.30
CA ALA A 417 2.72 -26.10 -3.85
C ALA A 417 1.89 -26.78 -4.97
N ASN A 418 1.53 -26.03 -6.00
CA ASN A 418 0.91 -26.54 -7.23
C ASN A 418 1.95 -26.95 -8.30
N ASP A 419 3.18 -27.20 -7.90
CA ASP A 419 4.30 -27.66 -8.75
C ASP A 419 4.75 -26.66 -9.83
N TYR A 420 4.54 -25.36 -9.64
CA TYR A 420 5.10 -24.30 -10.46
C TYR A 420 6.39 -23.75 -9.85
N ILE A 421 7.37 -23.49 -10.71
CA ILE A 421 8.50 -22.62 -10.37
C ILE A 421 8.07 -21.19 -10.70
N ILE A 422 8.39 -20.23 -9.84
CA ILE A 422 8.07 -18.82 -10.07
C ILE A 422 9.36 -18.03 -10.26
N VAL A 423 9.43 -17.27 -11.34
CA VAL A 423 10.49 -16.29 -11.66
C VAL A 423 9.91 -14.91 -11.44
N ALA A 424 10.36 -14.23 -10.38
CA ALA A 424 9.82 -12.95 -9.95
C ALA A 424 10.92 -11.86 -9.98
N PRO A 425 11.16 -11.21 -11.13
CA PRO A 425 12.25 -10.25 -11.29
C PRO A 425 11.90 -8.87 -10.72
N ASN A 426 12.89 -8.24 -10.08
CA ASN A 426 12.87 -6.82 -9.77
C ASN A 426 13.36 -6.02 -10.99
N ARG A 427 12.50 -5.98 -12.01
CA ARG A 427 12.77 -5.29 -13.27
C ARG A 427 12.90 -3.78 -13.07
N ARG A 428 13.36 -3.08 -14.09
CA ARG A 428 13.48 -1.62 -14.12
C ARG A 428 12.20 -0.95 -13.63
N GLY A 429 12.34 0.06 -12.77
CA GLY A 429 11.24 0.81 -12.16
C GLY A 429 10.90 0.41 -10.73
N LEU A 430 11.39 -0.72 -10.20
CA LEU A 430 11.13 -1.11 -8.82
C LEU A 430 12.07 -0.39 -7.85
N PRO A 431 11.57 0.10 -6.67
CA PRO A 431 12.40 0.76 -5.68
C PRO A 431 13.33 -0.21 -4.94
N GLY A 432 14.35 0.34 -4.27
CA GLY A 432 15.34 -0.43 -3.50
C GLY A 432 16.57 -0.85 -4.29
N PHE A 433 16.77 -0.27 -5.48
CA PHE A 433 17.94 -0.49 -6.35
C PHE A 433 18.55 0.83 -6.84
N GLY A 434 18.32 1.91 -6.08
CA GLY A 434 18.72 3.27 -6.43
C GLY A 434 17.65 4.04 -7.19
N ASN A 435 17.72 5.38 -7.11
CA ASN A 435 16.72 6.26 -7.71
C ASN A 435 16.71 6.16 -9.25
N GLU A 436 17.88 6.02 -9.88
CA GLU A 436 17.98 5.83 -11.34
C GLU A 436 17.21 4.61 -11.82
N TRP A 437 17.32 3.47 -11.12
CA TRP A 437 16.60 2.25 -11.46
C TRP A 437 15.07 2.44 -11.35
N ASN A 438 14.62 3.10 -10.29
CA ASN A 438 13.21 3.38 -10.04
C ASN A 438 12.62 4.32 -11.10
N GLU A 439 13.32 5.39 -11.46
CA GLU A 439 12.85 6.44 -12.37
C GLU A 439 12.80 6.02 -13.83
N GLN A 440 13.62 5.07 -14.25
CA GLN A 440 13.76 4.68 -15.65
C GLN A 440 12.49 4.12 -16.30
N ILE A 441 11.48 3.74 -15.52
CA ILE A 441 10.22 3.25 -16.08
C ILE A 441 9.26 4.37 -16.48
N SER A 442 9.36 5.53 -15.85
CA SER A 442 8.52 6.68 -16.17
C SER A 442 8.77 7.14 -17.61
N GLY A 443 7.70 7.26 -18.39
CA GLY A 443 7.79 7.60 -19.82
C GLY A 443 8.36 6.48 -20.72
N ASP A 444 8.52 5.26 -20.19
CA ASP A 444 9.08 4.12 -20.94
C ASP A 444 8.26 2.82 -20.78
N TYR A 445 6.96 2.93 -20.64
CA TYR A 445 6.06 1.77 -20.64
C TYR A 445 6.16 1.00 -21.96
N GLY A 446 6.43 -0.30 -21.86
CA GLY A 446 6.72 -1.15 -23.03
C GLY A 446 8.19 -1.11 -23.49
N GLY A 447 9.08 -0.41 -22.77
CA GLY A 447 10.51 -0.31 -23.08
C GLY A 447 11.39 -1.31 -22.31
N GLN A 448 12.38 -0.78 -21.58
CA GLN A 448 13.39 -1.61 -20.89
C GLN A 448 12.82 -2.58 -19.88
N CYS A 449 11.75 -2.21 -19.16
CA CYS A 449 11.10 -3.12 -18.19
C CYS A 449 10.61 -4.42 -18.84
N MET A 450 10.12 -4.37 -20.08
CA MET A 450 9.69 -5.56 -20.82
C MET A 450 10.87 -6.43 -21.27
N LYS A 451 11.98 -5.79 -21.66
CA LYS A 451 13.22 -6.50 -21.96
C LYS A 451 13.79 -7.18 -20.72
N ASP A 452 13.68 -6.54 -19.56
CA ASP A 452 14.11 -7.11 -18.28
C ASP A 452 13.30 -8.38 -17.93
N TYR A 453 11.97 -8.37 -18.10
CA TYR A 453 11.14 -9.56 -17.92
C TYR A 453 11.56 -10.71 -18.83
N LEU A 454 11.73 -10.43 -20.13
CA LEU A 454 12.13 -11.45 -21.09
C LEU A 454 13.55 -11.96 -20.84
N ALA A 455 14.48 -11.09 -20.46
CA ALA A 455 15.83 -11.50 -20.07
C ALA A 455 15.83 -12.42 -18.87
N ALA A 456 15.01 -12.13 -17.85
CA ALA A 456 14.90 -12.95 -16.65
C ALA A 456 14.43 -14.38 -16.96
N ILE A 457 13.35 -14.54 -17.71
CA ILE A 457 12.83 -15.86 -18.04
C ILE A 457 13.72 -16.62 -19.03
N ASP A 458 14.26 -15.94 -20.04
CA ASP A 458 15.10 -16.55 -21.07
C ASP A 458 16.41 -17.08 -20.46
N GLU A 459 17.06 -16.31 -19.60
CA GLU A 459 18.29 -16.73 -18.90
C GLU A 459 18.00 -17.95 -18.00
N PHE A 460 16.91 -17.92 -17.24
CA PHE A 460 16.54 -19.02 -16.36
C PHE A 460 16.24 -20.31 -17.12
N VAL A 461 15.49 -20.21 -18.23
CA VAL A 461 15.22 -21.36 -19.12
C VAL A 461 16.52 -21.92 -19.71
N ALA A 462 17.45 -21.07 -20.11
CA ALA A 462 18.69 -21.50 -20.76
C ALA A 462 19.67 -22.16 -19.77
N SER A 463 19.68 -21.73 -18.52
CA SER A 463 20.65 -22.19 -17.51
C SER A 463 20.19 -23.40 -16.70
N GLU A 464 18.85 -23.60 -16.57
CA GLU A 464 18.31 -24.60 -15.66
C GLU A 464 17.60 -25.74 -16.39
N SER A 465 18.19 -26.93 -16.33
CA SER A 465 17.69 -28.10 -17.05
C SER A 465 16.31 -28.60 -16.59
N TYR A 466 15.89 -28.28 -15.37
CA TYR A 466 14.60 -28.64 -14.80
C TYR A 466 13.45 -27.72 -15.22
N VAL A 467 13.72 -26.62 -15.90
CA VAL A 467 12.68 -25.75 -16.46
C VAL A 467 12.15 -26.37 -17.75
N ASP A 468 10.82 -26.52 -17.84
CA ASP A 468 10.18 -26.93 -19.07
C ASP A 468 9.83 -25.72 -19.93
N LYS A 469 10.65 -25.44 -20.94
CA LYS A 469 10.49 -24.32 -21.86
C LYS A 469 9.16 -24.35 -22.67
N ASP A 470 8.53 -25.51 -22.75
CA ASP A 470 7.28 -25.69 -23.47
C ASP A 470 6.04 -25.54 -22.57
N ARG A 471 6.27 -25.27 -21.27
CA ARG A 471 5.24 -25.06 -20.25
C ARG A 471 5.48 -23.78 -19.43
N LEU A 472 5.68 -22.66 -20.12
CA LEU A 472 5.85 -21.34 -19.49
C LEU A 472 4.52 -20.58 -19.46
N GLY A 473 4.23 -19.97 -18.31
CA GLY A 473 3.11 -19.04 -18.12
C GLY A 473 3.59 -17.64 -17.72
N CYS A 474 2.74 -16.64 -17.93
CA CYS A 474 3.01 -15.25 -17.57
C CYS A 474 1.81 -14.67 -16.83
N VAL A 475 2.02 -14.16 -15.63
CA VAL A 475 0.96 -13.71 -14.72
C VAL A 475 1.31 -12.37 -14.07
N GLY A 476 0.30 -11.54 -13.80
CA GLY A 476 0.50 -10.27 -13.12
C GLY A 476 -0.78 -9.48 -12.91
N ALA A 477 -0.70 -8.45 -12.07
CA ALA A 477 -1.81 -7.56 -11.77
C ALA A 477 -1.41 -6.08 -11.91
N SER A 478 -2.38 -5.20 -12.17
CA SER A 478 -2.19 -3.76 -12.28
C SER A 478 -1.20 -3.42 -13.41
N PHE A 479 -0.10 -2.73 -13.13
CA PHE A 479 0.98 -2.60 -14.12
C PHE A 479 1.51 -3.96 -14.57
N GLY A 480 1.50 -4.98 -13.69
CA GLY A 480 1.82 -6.37 -14.06
C GLY A 480 0.80 -6.95 -15.02
N GLY A 481 -0.48 -6.62 -14.90
CA GLY A 481 -1.53 -6.97 -15.85
C GLY A 481 -1.36 -6.29 -17.21
N PHE A 482 -0.98 -5.00 -17.22
CA PHE A 482 -0.53 -4.30 -18.42
C PHE A 482 0.65 -5.05 -19.07
N SER A 483 1.64 -5.44 -18.28
CA SER A 483 2.80 -6.18 -18.76
C SER A 483 2.40 -7.50 -19.40
N VAL A 484 1.46 -8.23 -18.83
CA VAL A 484 0.92 -9.47 -19.40
C VAL A 484 0.24 -9.21 -20.75
N TYR A 485 -0.61 -8.18 -20.85
CA TYR A 485 -1.26 -7.83 -22.13
C TYR A 485 -0.24 -7.40 -23.19
N TRP A 486 0.77 -6.62 -22.79
CA TRP A 486 1.84 -6.22 -23.71
C TRP A 486 2.65 -7.44 -24.19
N LEU A 487 3.06 -8.30 -23.24
CA LEU A 487 3.82 -9.52 -23.55
C LEU A 487 3.02 -10.50 -24.41
N ALA A 488 1.70 -10.57 -24.26
CA ALA A 488 0.86 -11.40 -25.12
C ALA A 488 1.00 -11.06 -26.61
N GLY A 489 1.32 -9.80 -26.95
CA GLY A 489 1.62 -9.37 -28.32
C GLY A 489 3.10 -9.42 -28.70
N HIS A 490 4.01 -9.74 -27.76
CA HIS A 490 5.47 -9.61 -27.99
C HIS A 490 6.31 -10.81 -27.49
N HIS A 491 5.68 -11.90 -27.05
CA HIS A 491 6.39 -13.01 -26.39
C HIS A 491 7.09 -13.98 -27.34
N ASN A 492 6.90 -13.86 -28.63
CA ASN A 492 7.50 -14.76 -29.63
C ASN A 492 7.32 -16.24 -29.27
N LYS A 493 6.07 -16.64 -28.96
CA LYS A 493 5.66 -18.01 -28.60
C LYS A 493 6.31 -18.62 -27.35
N ARG A 494 6.90 -17.79 -26.45
CA ARG A 494 7.47 -18.28 -25.19
C ARG A 494 6.42 -18.87 -24.26
N PHE A 495 5.34 -18.14 -24.04
CA PHE A 495 4.32 -18.48 -23.05
C PHE A 495 3.15 -19.25 -23.67
N LYS A 496 2.63 -20.24 -22.93
CA LYS A 496 1.50 -21.08 -23.32
C LYS A 496 0.21 -20.67 -22.61
N ALA A 497 0.27 -19.84 -21.60
CA ALA A 497 -0.87 -19.27 -20.88
C ALA A 497 -0.54 -17.92 -20.29
N PHE A 498 -1.54 -17.03 -20.24
CA PHE A 498 -1.47 -15.72 -19.64
C PHE A 498 -2.58 -15.54 -18.61
N ILE A 499 -2.29 -14.82 -17.51
CA ILE A 499 -3.29 -14.32 -16.57
C ILE A 499 -3.00 -12.85 -16.28
N ALA A 500 -3.95 -11.97 -16.64
CA ALA A 500 -3.90 -10.54 -16.36
C ALA A 500 -5.04 -10.16 -15.41
N HIS A 501 -4.69 -9.65 -14.23
CA HIS A 501 -5.64 -9.09 -13.29
C HIS A 501 -5.53 -7.57 -13.30
N ASP A 502 -6.67 -6.87 -13.43
CA ASP A 502 -6.79 -5.42 -13.43
C ASP A 502 -5.73 -4.67 -14.26
N GLY A 503 -5.39 -5.23 -15.42
CA GLY A 503 -4.37 -4.69 -16.31
C GLY A 503 -4.86 -3.58 -17.24
N ILE A 504 -3.96 -2.67 -17.59
CA ILE A 504 -4.21 -1.66 -18.63
C ILE A 504 -4.13 -2.34 -20.00
N PHE A 505 -5.22 -2.31 -20.75
CA PHE A 505 -5.28 -2.84 -22.12
C PHE A 505 -5.19 -1.74 -23.17
N ASN A 506 -5.92 -0.63 -22.95
CA ASN A 506 -5.91 0.56 -23.79
C ASN A 506 -5.42 1.75 -22.98
N MET A 507 -4.22 2.25 -23.31
CA MET A 507 -3.57 3.31 -22.53
C MET A 507 -4.22 4.68 -22.71
N GLU A 508 -4.82 4.98 -23.87
CA GLU A 508 -5.56 6.24 -24.06
C GLU A 508 -6.79 6.28 -23.15
N MET A 509 -7.53 5.17 -23.06
CA MET A 509 -8.65 5.04 -22.12
C MET A 509 -8.18 5.12 -20.69
N GLN A 510 -7.09 4.43 -20.31
CA GLN A 510 -6.52 4.51 -18.97
C GLN A 510 -6.18 5.94 -18.56
N TYR A 511 -5.59 6.73 -19.44
CA TYR A 511 -5.28 8.14 -19.18
C TYR A 511 -6.54 8.95 -18.84
N LEU A 512 -7.66 8.66 -19.50
CA LEU A 512 -8.96 9.33 -19.28
C LEU A 512 -9.73 8.78 -18.08
N GLU A 513 -9.63 7.47 -17.82
CA GLU A 513 -10.48 6.76 -16.86
C GLU A 513 -9.92 6.76 -15.45
N THR A 514 -8.60 6.69 -15.28
CA THR A 514 -7.97 6.61 -13.95
C THR A 514 -8.32 7.85 -13.10
N GLU A 515 -8.49 7.63 -11.81
CA GLU A 515 -8.86 8.70 -10.88
C GLU A 515 -7.69 9.63 -10.57
N GLU A 516 -6.44 9.11 -10.48
CA GLU A 516 -5.23 9.88 -10.15
C GLU A 516 -4.52 10.36 -11.42
N LYS A 517 -4.88 11.55 -11.91
CA LYS A 517 -4.31 12.12 -13.14
C LYS A 517 -2.83 12.45 -13.02
N TRP A 518 -2.33 12.78 -11.81
CA TRP A 518 -0.90 13.03 -11.58
C TRP A 518 -0.06 11.83 -11.98
N PHE A 519 -0.49 10.59 -11.61
CA PHE A 519 0.21 9.36 -11.96
C PHE A 519 0.29 9.18 -13.49
N ALA A 520 -0.85 9.30 -14.18
CA ALA A 520 -0.90 9.16 -15.63
C ALA A 520 -0.06 10.23 -16.35
N ASN A 521 -0.12 11.48 -15.89
CA ASN A 521 0.69 12.56 -16.45
C ASN A 521 2.19 12.30 -16.30
N TRP A 522 2.62 11.83 -15.13
CA TRP A 522 4.04 11.55 -14.89
C TRP A 522 4.52 10.32 -15.67
N ASP A 523 3.91 9.19 -15.42
CA ASP A 523 4.41 7.91 -15.92
C ASP A 523 4.16 7.68 -17.42
N MET A 524 3.08 8.22 -17.97
CA MET A 524 2.84 8.17 -19.42
C MET A 524 3.54 9.30 -20.18
N GLY A 525 4.17 10.24 -19.47
CA GLY A 525 4.93 11.33 -20.05
C GLY A 525 4.09 12.52 -20.54
N GLY A 526 2.78 12.51 -20.28
CA GLY A 526 1.83 13.55 -20.66
C GLY A 526 0.58 13.02 -21.35
N ALA A 527 -0.24 13.92 -21.88
CA ALA A 527 -1.51 13.58 -22.52
C ALA A 527 -1.31 12.98 -23.92
N TYR A 528 -2.14 12.01 -24.28
CA TYR A 528 -2.09 11.35 -25.59
C TYR A 528 -2.44 12.30 -26.77
N TRP A 529 -3.16 13.38 -26.49
CA TRP A 529 -3.47 14.41 -27.51
C TRP A 529 -2.35 15.44 -27.73
N ASP A 530 -1.33 15.46 -26.87
CA ASP A 530 -0.14 16.30 -27.07
C ASP A 530 0.77 15.64 -28.12
N LYS A 531 0.52 15.99 -29.38
CA LYS A 531 1.18 15.34 -30.52
C LYS A 531 2.66 15.73 -30.69
N ASP A 532 3.08 16.85 -30.08
CA ASP A 532 4.47 17.31 -30.09
C ASP A 532 5.31 16.67 -28.98
N ASN A 533 4.67 16.06 -27.99
CA ASN A 533 5.32 15.37 -26.88
C ASN A 533 5.79 13.97 -27.29
N GLN A 534 7.05 13.84 -27.66
CA GLN A 534 7.65 12.58 -28.12
C GLN A 534 7.58 11.44 -27.09
N ILE A 535 7.69 11.76 -25.78
CA ILE A 535 7.64 10.78 -24.68
C ILE A 535 6.22 10.20 -24.58
N ALA A 536 5.20 11.08 -24.54
CA ALA A 536 3.81 10.65 -24.49
C ALA A 536 3.44 9.81 -25.73
N GLN A 537 3.78 10.29 -26.94
CA GLN A 537 3.46 9.56 -28.18
C GLN A 537 4.13 8.17 -28.21
N ARG A 538 5.37 8.04 -27.78
CA ARG A 538 6.06 6.74 -27.64
C ARG A 538 5.34 5.83 -26.67
N THR A 539 4.90 6.35 -25.52
CA THR A 539 4.19 5.58 -24.51
C THR A 539 2.87 5.04 -25.06
N PHE A 540 2.05 5.89 -25.63
CA PHE A 540 0.74 5.46 -26.19
C PHE A 540 0.88 4.53 -27.40
N ALA A 541 1.95 4.62 -28.17
CA ALA A 541 2.26 3.67 -29.25
C ALA A 541 2.56 2.24 -28.74
N ASN A 542 2.85 2.07 -27.46
CA ASN A 542 3.02 0.78 -26.78
C ASN A 542 1.73 0.24 -26.14
N SER A 543 0.58 0.84 -26.40
CA SER A 543 -0.70 0.37 -25.84
C SER A 543 -1.00 -1.06 -26.29
N PRO A 544 -1.25 -2.00 -25.37
CA PRO A 544 -1.42 -3.43 -25.70
C PRO A 544 -2.49 -3.73 -26.74
N HIS A 545 -3.59 -2.95 -26.76
CA HIS A 545 -4.69 -3.15 -27.70
C HIS A 545 -4.30 -3.00 -29.17
N LEU A 546 -3.18 -2.31 -29.45
CA LEU A 546 -2.64 -2.14 -30.80
C LEU A 546 -1.97 -3.40 -31.34
N PHE A 547 -1.73 -4.42 -30.50
CA PHE A 547 -0.98 -5.63 -30.83
C PHE A 547 -1.78 -6.92 -30.67
N VAL A 548 -3.10 -6.83 -30.55
CA VAL A 548 -3.97 -8.02 -30.41
C VAL A 548 -3.95 -8.94 -31.63
N ASP A 549 -3.58 -8.42 -32.79
CA ASP A 549 -3.37 -9.20 -34.02
C ASP A 549 -2.27 -10.25 -33.85
N LYS A 550 -1.36 -10.06 -32.89
CA LYS A 550 -0.25 -10.97 -32.57
C LYS A 550 -0.55 -11.92 -31.41
N TRP A 551 -1.72 -11.80 -30.76
CA TRP A 551 -2.10 -12.69 -29.68
C TRP A 551 -2.37 -14.09 -30.19
N ASP A 552 -1.66 -15.09 -29.65
CA ASP A 552 -1.71 -16.48 -30.10
C ASP A 552 -1.77 -17.52 -28.97
N ALA A 553 -1.82 -17.08 -27.71
CA ALA A 553 -1.88 -17.96 -26.54
C ALA A 553 -3.08 -17.62 -25.64
N PRO A 554 -3.63 -18.62 -24.91
CA PRO A 554 -4.78 -18.45 -24.03
C PRO A 554 -4.57 -17.40 -22.95
N ILE A 555 -5.62 -16.62 -22.63
CA ILE A 555 -5.56 -15.56 -21.64
C ILE A 555 -6.76 -15.55 -20.70
N LEU A 556 -6.51 -15.48 -19.40
CA LEU A 556 -7.50 -15.22 -18.36
C LEU A 556 -7.43 -13.76 -17.95
N CYS A 557 -8.55 -13.04 -18.07
CA CYS A 557 -8.71 -11.66 -17.64
C CYS A 557 -9.52 -11.62 -16.36
N ILE A 558 -9.02 -10.92 -15.32
CA ILE A 558 -9.69 -10.80 -14.02
C ILE A 558 -9.83 -9.33 -13.65
N HIS A 559 -10.98 -8.92 -13.07
CA HIS A 559 -11.18 -7.53 -12.62
C HIS A 559 -12.27 -7.39 -11.56
N GLY A 560 -12.16 -6.36 -10.71
CA GLY A 560 -13.20 -5.89 -9.82
C GLY A 560 -13.96 -4.71 -10.43
N GLU A 561 -15.29 -4.67 -10.36
CA GLU A 561 -16.09 -3.58 -10.96
C GLU A 561 -16.00 -2.26 -10.20
N LYS A 562 -15.57 -2.28 -8.92
CA LYS A 562 -15.34 -1.08 -8.11
C LYS A 562 -13.91 -0.52 -8.23
N ASP A 563 -13.14 -1.01 -9.16
CA ASP A 563 -11.80 -0.51 -9.45
C ASP A 563 -11.90 0.79 -10.27
N TYR A 564 -11.50 1.92 -9.66
CA TYR A 564 -11.46 3.22 -10.33
C TYR A 564 -10.04 3.65 -10.69
N ARG A 565 -9.04 2.90 -10.25
CA ARG A 565 -7.64 3.07 -10.67
C ARG A 565 -7.41 2.57 -12.10
N ILE A 566 -7.90 1.36 -12.38
CA ILE A 566 -7.96 0.75 -13.72
C ILE A 566 -9.36 0.18 -13.85
N LEU A 567 -10.19 0.74 -14.72
CA LEU A 567 -11.59 0.35 -14.81
C LEU A 567 -11.76 -1.05 -15.41
N ALA A 568 -12.81 -1.76 -14.97
CA ALA A 568 -13.08 -3.14 -15.40
C ALA A 568 -13.31 -3.32 -16.91
N ASN A 569 -13.71 -2.26 -17.62
CA ASN A 569 -13.84 -2.27 -19.07
C ASN A 569 -12.52 -2.58 -19.79
N GLN A 570 -11.36 -2.33 -19.18
CA GLN A 570 -10.06 -2.71 -19.73
C GLN A 570 -9.93 -4.23 -19.89
N SER A 571 -10.28 -5.00 -18.87
CA SER A 571 -10.28 -6.48 -18.93
C SER A 571 -11.41 -7.03 -19.80
N MET A 572 -12.59 -6.39 -19.81
CA MET A 572 -13.70 -6.76 -20.69
C MET A 572 -13.30 -6.59 -22.15
N ALA A 573 -12.69 -5.46 -22.52
CA ALA A 573 -12.22 -5.20 -23.88
C ALA A 573 -11.10 -6.17 -24.30
N ALA A 574 -10.17 -6.50 -23.40
CA ALA A 574 -9.13 -7.48 -23.67
C ALA A 574 -9.70 -8.88 -23.92
N PHE A 575 -10.66 -9.30 -23.12
CA PHE A 575 -11.38 -10.57 -23.31
C PHE A 575 -12.13 -10.61 -24.64
N ASP A 576 -12.90 -9.58 -24.96
CA ASP A 576 -13.65 -9.50 -26.22
C ASP A 576 -12.70 -9.54 -27.43
N ALA A 577 -11.60 -8.79 -27.39
CA ALA A 577 -10.59 -8.82 -28.45
C ALA A 577 -9.99 -10.22 -28.64
N ALA A 578 -9.64 -10.91 -27.58
CA ALA A 578 -9.14 -12.28 -27.62
C ALA A 578 -10.16 -13.24 -28.26
N LYS A 579 -11.42 -13.16 -27.82
CA LYS A 579 -12.50 -14.01 -28.37
C LYS A 579 -12.77 -13.74 -29.87
N MET A 580 -12.82 -12.47 -30.26
CA MET A 580 -13.00 -12.07 -31.65
C MET A 580 -11.84 -12.53 -32.55
N ARG A 581 -10.64 -12.64 -31.99
CA ARG A 581 -9.44 -13.15 -32.66
C ARG A 581 -9.37 -14.69 -32.71
N GLY A 582 -10.32 -15.39 -32.06
CA GLY A 582 -10.31 -16.85 -31.94
C GLY A 582 -9.29 -17.38 -30.93
N VAL A 583 -8.74 -16.52 -30.08
CA VAL A 583 -7.87 -16.90 -28.96
C VAL A 583 -8.74 -17.39 -27.80
N ASP A 584 -8.37 -18.54 -27.21
CA ASP A 584 -9.08 -19.02 -26.03
C ASP A 584 -8.89 -18.05 -24.85
N ALA A 585 -10.00 -17.63 -24.26
CA ALA A 585 -10.01 -16.62 -23.21
C ALA A 585 -11.13 -16.87 -22.21
N GLN A 586 -10.89 -16.48 -20.97
CA GLN A 586 -11.87 -16.48 -19.88
C GLN A 586 -11.87 -15.13 -19.21
N LEU A 587 -13.04 -14.69 -18.74
CA LEU A 587 -13.23 -13.46 -17.98
C LEU A 587 -13.78 -13.79 -16.60
N LEU A 588 -13.12 -13.31 -15.53
CA LEU A 588 -13.59 -13.39 -14.14
C LEU A 588 -13.82 -11.96 -13.63
N ILE A 589 -15.08 -11.61 -13.40
CA ILE A 589 -15.47 -10.29 -12.87
C ILE A 589 -16.02 -10.45 -11.46
N PHE A 590 -15.57 -9.56 -10.57
CA PHE A 590 -16.08 -9.43 -9.20
C PHE A 590 -16.86 -8.11 -9.07
N PRO A 591 -18.21 -8.15 -9.02
CA PRO A 591 -19.03 -6.93 -8.97
C PRO A 591 -18.83 -6.08 -7.70
N ASP A 592 -18.32 -6.66 -6.65
CA ASP A 592 -18.20 -6.09 -5.32
C ASP A 592 -16.76 -5.92 -4.80
N GLU A 593 -15.76 -6.20 -5.64
CA GLU A 593 -14.35 -5.96 -5.36
C GLU A 593 -13.81 -4.73 -6.08
N ASN A 594 -12.77 -4.14 -5.49
CA ASN A 594 -12.02 -3.01 -6.05
C ASN A 594 -10.77 -3.48 -6.83
N HIS A 595 -9.68 -2.70 -6.78
CA HIS A 595 -8.37 -3.07 -7.36
C HIS A 595 -7.76 -4.32 -6.70
N TRP A 596 -8.24 -4.69 -5.53
CA TRP A 596 -7.85 -5.90 -4.80
C TRP A 596 -9.01 -6.88 -4.68
N VAL A 597 -8.73 -8.10 -4.22
CA VAL A 597 -9.74 -9.12 -3.88
C VAL A 597 -9.68 -9.33 -2.37
N LEU A 598 -10.64 -8.78 -1.65
CA LEU A 598 -10.61 -8.66 -0.20
C LEU A 598 -11.59 -9.59 0.52
N GLN A 599 -12.69 -9.96 -0.14
CA GLN A 599 -13.67 -10.85 0.47
C GLN A 599 -13.18 -12.31 0.43
N PRO A 600 -13.29 -13.06 1.54
CA PRO A 600 -12.70 -14.40 1.66
C PRO A 600 -13.15 -15.40 0.60
N GLN A 601 -14.44 -15.44 0.25
CA GLN A 601 -14.94 -16.35 -0.78
C GLN A 601 -14.50 -15.95 -2.19
N ASN A 602 -14.43 -14.65 -2.47
CA ASN A 602 -13.87 -14.14 -3.72
C ASN A 602 -12.38 -14.49 -3.86
N GLY A 603 -11.63 -14.40 -2.76
CA GLY A 603 -10.22 -14.83 -2.74
C GLY A 603 -10.06 -16.32 -3.06
N ILE A 604 -10.93 -17.18 -2.54
CA ILE A 604 -10.92 -18.61 -2.85
C ILE A 604 -11.32 -18.85 -4.32
N LEU A 605 -12.34 -18.17 -4.82
CA LEU A 605 -12.74 -18.26 -6.23
C LEU A 605 -11.61 -17.80 -7.16
N TRP A 606 -10.91 -16.72 -6.80
CA TRP A 606 -9.74 -16.23 -7.52
C TRP A 606 -8.67 -17.33 -7.63
N GLN A 607 -8.28 -17.95 -6.50
CA GLN A 607 -7.26 -19.01 -6.47
C GLN A 607 -7.67 -20.23 -7.31
N ARG A 608 -8.92 -20.67 -7.19
CA ARG A 608 -9.42 -21.82 -7.95
C ARG A 608 -9.44 -21.55 -9.46
N THR A 609 -9.86 -20.36 -9.87
CA THR A 609 -9.90 -19.97 -11.29
C THR A 609 -8.48 -19.81 -11.83
N PHE A 610 -7.57 -19.20 -11.06
CA PHE A 610 -6.16 -19.02 -11.42
C PHE A 610 -5.48 -20.36 -11.71
N PHE A 611 -5.56 -21.32 -10.80
CA PHE A 611 -4.90 -22.61 -10.97
C PHE A 611 -5.61 -23.48 -12.00
N ALA A 612 -6.93 -23.47 -12.10
CA ALA A 612 -7.65 -24.20 -13.13
C ALA A 612 -7.24 -23.76 -14.54
N TRP A 613 -7.02 -22.44 -14.72
CA TRP A 613 -6.54 -21.90 -16.00
C TRP A 613 -5.12 -22.35 -16.32
N LEU A 614 -4.19 -22.20 -15.36
CA LEU A 614 -2.79 -22.61 -15.55
C LEU A 614 -2.66 -24.11 -15.78
N ASP A 615 -3.34 -24.93 -14.99
CA ASP A 615 -3.27 -26.40 -15.09
C ASP A 615 -3.79 -26.90 -16.43
N LYS A 616 -4.80 -26.24 -16.99
CA LYS A 616 -5.36 -26.59 -18.32
C LYS A 616 -4.33 -26.51 -19.44
N TYR A 617 -3.37 -25.58 -19.35
CA TYR A 617 -2.43 -25.30 -20.44
C TYR A 617 -0.98 -25.67 -20.13
N LEU A 618 -0.63 -25.83 -18.86
CA LEU A 618 0.74 -26.02 -18.42
C LEU A 618 0.99 -27.38 -17.76
N LYS A 619 -0.07 -28.19 -17.57
CA LYS A 619 -0.01 -29.57 -17.05
C LYS A 619 -0.75 -30.58 -17.93
#